data_3a959e37b13e3548072f531af4602a83
#
_entry.id   3a959e37b13e3548072f531af4602a83
#
_cell.length_a   1.000
_cell.length_b   1.000
_cell.length_c   1.000
_cell.angle_alpha   90.00
_cell.angle_beta   90.00
_cell.angle_gamma   90.00
#
_symmetry.space_group_name_H-M   'P 1'
#
loop_
_entity.id
_entity.type
_entity.pdbx_description
1 polymer ?
#
loop_
_entity_poly.entity_id
_entity_poly.type
_entity_poly.pdbx_seq_one_letter_code
_entity_poly.pdbx_strand_id
1 'polypeptide(L)'
;MRILLISIPCWLIPALVGLICAILGYLLGKLLNRSNDNNENIDIYKNRISKLETDLAACMSSKEVSHSSGLANTIAPKASGIEAVVFNADAAKAALGKKIKENDLTVVEGIGPKIKELFHSHNVTTWADLANCTIEKCQEVLKSGGKRYEIHKPGTWPKQAEMAAKGEWQKLKDWQDQLDGGK
;
A
#
# COMPACT_ATOMS: atom_id res chain seq x y z
N MET A 1 -47.13 41.62 -1.51
CA MET A 1 -46.25 40.62 -0.92
C MET A 1 -46.39 40.68 0.61
N ARG A 2 -47.25 39.83 1.20
CA ARG A 2 -47.47 39.84 2.64
C ARG A 2 -46.39 38.97 3.31
N ILE A 3 -45.44 39.62 4.01
CA ILE A 3 -44.49 38.96 4.86
C ILE A 3 -45.25 38.42 6.08
N LEU A 4 -45.49 37.12 6.13
CA LEU A 4 -46.01 36.46 7.32
C LEU A 4 -44.95 36.57 8.44
N LEU A 5 -45.09 37.59 9.29
CA LEU A 5 -44.42 37.68 10.56
C LEU A 5 -44.90 36.51 11.42
N ILE A 6 -44.21 35.39 11.37
CA ILE A 6 -44.41 34.27 12.28
C ILE A 6 -43.97 34.78 13.66
N SER A 7 -44.93 35.04 14.54
CA SER A 7 -44.67 35.37 15.93
C SER A 7 -44.04 34.15 16.60
N ILE A 8 -42.71 34.08 16.58
CA ILE A 8 -41.96 33.01 17.25
C ILE A 8 -42.04 33.28 18.76
N PRO A 9 -42.61 32.38 19.58
CA PRO A 9 -42.65 32.56 21.02
C PRO A 9 -41.22 32.68 21.59
N CYS A 10 -41.03 33.66 22.47
CA CYS A 10 -39.68 34.03 22.99
C CYS A 10 -38.94 32.88 23.67
N TRP A 11 -39.62 31.82 24.12
CA TRP A 11 -38.99 30.64 24.71
C TRP A 11 -38.38 29.67 23.66
N LEU A 12 -38.82 29.76 22.42
CA LEU A 12 -38.41 28.87 21.34
C LEU A 12 -36.98 29.20 20.85
N ILE A 13 -36.55 30.44 20.99
CA ILE A 13 -35.19 30.89 20.62
C ILE A 13 -34.12 30.23 21.48
N PRO A 14 -34.17 30.25 22.82
CA PRO A 14 -33.16 29.56 23.64
C PRO A 14 -33.22 28.04 23.47
N ALA A 15 -34.38 27.45 23.20
CA ALA A 15 -34.50 26.02 22.93
C ALA A 15 -33.80 25.62 21.62
N LEU A 16 -33.93 26.40 20.54
CA LEU A 16 -33.23 26.18 19.28
C LEU A 16 -31.72 26.34 19.42
N VAL A 17 -31.26 27.37 20.13
CA VAL A 17 -29.83 27.58 20.40
C VAL A 17 -29.23 26.41 21.17
N GLY A 18 -29.94 25.93 22.22
CA GLY A 18 -29.51 24.77 22.98
C GLY A 18 -29.40 23.49 22.15
N LEU A 19 -30.37 23.26 21.26
CA LEU A 19 -30.36 22.11 20.37
C LEU A 19 -29.22 22.15 19.35
N ILE A 20 -28.93 23.32 18.78
CA ILE A 20 -27.79 23.53 17.86
C ILE A 20 -26.46 23.29 18.59
N CYS A 21 -26.29 23.82 19.81
CA CYS A 21 -25.10 23.60 20.63
C CYS A 21 -24.92 22.11 20.99
N ALA A 22 -25.99 21.41 21.30
CA ALA A 22 -25.95 19.96 21.59
C ALA A 22 -25.51 19.14 20.37
N ILE A 23 -26.02 19.45 19.17
CA ILE A 23 -25.64 18.79 17.92
C ILE A 23 -24.18 19.08 17.58
N LEU A 24 -23.74 20.33 17.68
CA LEU A 24 -22.34 20.72 17.43
C LEU A 24 -21.40 20.03 18.41
N GLY A 25 -21.74 19.99 19.70
CA GLY A 25 -20.95 19.29 20.72
C GLY A 25 -20.84 17.79 20.46
N TYR A 26 -21.94 17.15 20.06
CA TYR A 26 -21.95 15.73 19.69
C TYR A 26 -21.07 15.44 18.46
N LEU A 27 -21.17 16.29 17.42
CA LEU A 27 -20.36 16.15 16.20
C LEU A 27 -18.88 16.38 16.48
N LEU A 28 -18.55 17.38 17.30
CA LEU A 28 -17.16 17.64 17.71
C LEU A 28 -16.59 16.48 18.53
N GLY A 29 -17.38 15.95 19.48
CA GLY A 29 -17.00 14.78 20.28
C GLY A 29 -16.76 13.55 19.43
N LYS A 30 -17.59 13.31 18.41
CA LYS A 30 -17.43 12.21 17.47
C LYS A 30 -16.19 12.36 16.56
N LEU A 31 -15.88 13.58 16.14
CA LEU A 31 -14.68 13.87 15.36
C LEU A 31 -13.40 13.71 16.19
N LEU A 32 -13.40 14.16 17.44
CA LEU A 32 -12.28 14.01 18.36
C LEU A 32 -12.05 12.55 18.76
N ASN A 33 -13.14 11.77 18.95
CA ASN A 33 -13.03 10.34 19.26
C ASN A 33 -12.53 9.51 18.09
N ARG A 34 -12.72 9.94 16.83
CA ARG A 34 -12.15 9.29 15.65
C ARG A 34 -10.62 9.41 15.58
N SER A 35 -10.04 10.38 16.29
CA SER A 35 -8.59 10.55 16.43
C SER A 35 -7.94 9.50 17.35
N ASN A 36 -8.75 8.77 18.14
CA ASN A 36 -8.22 7.77 19.07
C ASN A 36 -7.88 6.43 18.42
N ASP A 37 -8.51 6.10 17.28
CA ASP A 37 -8.24 4.87 16.53
C ASP A 37 -6.83 4.88 15.90
N ASN A 38 -6.20 6.07 15.76
CA ASN A 38 -4.83 6.18 15.28
C ASN A 38 -3.79 5.85 16.36
N ASN A 39 -4.13 5.92 17.66
CA ASN A 39 -3.19 5.64 18.73
C ASN A 39 -2.94 4.13 18.91
N GLU A 40 -3.94 3.26 18.73
CA GLU A 40 -3.75 1.81 18.79
C GLU A 40 -2.81 1.32 17.68
N ASN A 41 -2.92 1.90 16.49
CA ASN A 41 -1.99 1.58 15.41
C ASN A 41 -0.55 2.03 15.71
N ILE A 42 -0.38 3.18 16.33
CA ILE A 42 0.96 3.71 16.71
C ILE A 42 1.63 2.80 17.74
N ASP A 43 0.90 2.28 18.71
CA ASP A 43 1.45 1.39 19.73
C ASP A 43 1.84 0.02 19.15
N ILE A 44 1.08 -0.49 18.18
CA ILE A 44 1.44 -1.71 17.43
C ILE A 44 2.74 -1.49 16.65
N TYR A 45 2.90 -0.35 16.00
CA TYR A 45 4.14 -0.02 15.28
C TYR A 45 5.33 0.19 16.22
N LYS A 46 5.14 0.86 17.38
CA LYS A 46 6.19 1.01 18.39
C LYS A 46 6.67 -0.32 18.94
N ASN A 47 5.75 -1.24 19.27
CA ASN A 47 6.08 -2.57 19.73
C ASN A 47 6.83 -3.39 18.66
N ARG A 48 6.48 -3.19 17.39
CA ARG A 48 7.15 -3.87 16.28
C ARG A 48 8.55 -3.32 16.05
N ILE A 49 8.74 -2.02 16.16
CA ILE A 49 10.06 -1.36 16.08
C ILE A 49 10.96 -1.85 17.22
N SER A 50 10.49 -1.83 18.48
CA SER A 50 11.23 -2.31 19.63
C SER A 50 11.64 -3.78 19.50
N LYS A 51 10.76 -4.63 18.96
CA LYS A 51 11.08 -6.04 18.72
C LYS A 51 12.15 -6.19 17.64
N LEU A 52 12.06 -5.43 16.55
CA LEU A 52 13.07 -5.45 15.49
C LEU A 52 14.43 -4.93 15.96
N GLU A 53 14.46 -3.94 16.84
CA GLU A 53 15.70 -3.44 17.45
C GLU A 53 16.35 -4.49 18.37
N THR A 54 15.55 -5.23 19.13
CA THR A 54 16.07 -6.34 19.97
C THR A 54 16.56 -7.51 19.13
N ASP A 55 15.88 -7.86 18.06
CA ASP A 55 16.30 -8.92 17.13
C ASP A 55 17.58 -8.52 16.38
N LEU A 56 17.72 -7.24 16.02
CA LEU A 56 18.92 -6.70 15.40
C LEU A 56 20.11 -6.73 16.37
N ALA A 57 19.91 -6.33 17.62
CA ALA A 57 20.94 -6.38 18.67
C ALA A 57 21.38 -7.82 18.96
N ALA A 58 20.45 -8.78 18.98
CA ALA A 58 20.75 -10.20 19.15
C ALA A 58 21.54 -10.76 17.95
N CYS A 59 21.22 -10.32 16.74
CA CYS A 59 21.93 -10.74 15.53
C CYS A 59 23.36 -10.15 15.46
N MET A 60 23.56 -8.93 15.97
CA MET A 60 24.89 -8.31 16.03
C MET A 60 25.78 -8.94 17.11
N SER A 61 25.21 -9.37 18.23
CA SER A 61 25.97 -10.05 19.30
C SER A 61 26.38 -11.49 18.95
N SER A 62 25.65 -12.16 18.04
CA SER A 62 26.00 -13.51 17.58
C SER A 62 27.07 -13.55 16.48
N LYS A 63 27.56 -12.39 16.00
CA LYS A 63 28.52 -12.29 14.89
C LYS A 63 30.00 -12.28 15.33
N GLU A 64 30.29 -12.41 16.62
CA GLU A 64 31.68 -12.38 17.12
C GLU A 64 32.39 -13.75 17.23
N VAL A 65 31.77 -14.83 16.78
CA VAL A 65 32.46 -16.14 16.79
C VAL A 65 32.27 -16.84 15.44
N SER A 66 33.07 -16.49 14.45
CA SER A 66 33.63 -17.39 13.44
C SER A 66 34.40 -16.60 12.37
N HIS A 67 35.69 -16.44 12.57
CA HIS A 67 36.63 -16.02 11.55
C HIS A 67 37.18 -17.27 10.88
N SER A 68 36.92 -17.45 9.59
CA SER A 68 37.89 -18.03 8.65
C SER A 68 37.37 -18.05 7.21
N SER A 69 38.12 -17.35 6.37
CA SER A 69 38.43 -17.59 4.94
C SER A 69 37.36 -17.50 3.87
N GLY A 70 37.49 -16.47 3.00
CA GLY A 70 37.38 -16.71 1.57
C GLY A 70 36.45 -15.80 0.77
N LEU A 71 37.04 -14.77 0.13
CA LEU A 71 36.68 -14.14 -1.16
C LEU A 71 35.40 -13.28 -1.31
N ALA A 72 35.72 -12.04 -1.62
CA ALA A 72 34.92 -10.94 -2.11
C ALA A 72 33.69 -11.34 -2.93
N ASN A 73 32.53 -10.74 -2.59
CA ASN A 73 31.68 -10.10 -3.58
C ASN A 73 30.74 -9.07 -2.92
N THR A 74 30.86 -7.87 -3.42
CA THR A 74 29.95 -6.72 -3.53
C THR A 74 28.69 -6.72 -2.68
N ILE A 75 28.65 -5.82 -1.68
CA ILE A 75 27.51 -5.52 -0.83
C ILE A 75 26.53 -4.63 -1.60
N ALA A 76 25.37 -5.19 -1.97
CA ALA A 76 24.17 -4.42 -2.24
C ALA A 76 23.27 -4.44 -1.01
N PRO A 77 22.54 -3.36 -0.62
CA PRO A 77 21.73 -3.34 0.58
C PRO A 77 20.52 -4.26 0.45
N LYS A 78 20.46 -5.26 1.34
CA LYS A 78 19.36 -6.22 1.42
C LYS A 78 18.09 -5.53 1.94
N ALA A 79 17.21 -5.15 1.04
CA ALA A 79 15.83 -4.84 1.36
C ALA A 79 15.09 -6.13 1.73
N SER A 80 14.36 -6.05 2.80
CA SER A 80 13.45 -6.99 3.45
C SER A 80 12.90 -8.15 2.62
N GLY A 81 13.37 -9.36 2.85
CA GLY A 81 12.55 -10.57 3.08
C GLY A 81 11.68 -11.14 1.98
N ILE A 82 11.94 -10.93 0.68
CA ILE A 82 11.45 -11.83 -0.37
C ILE A 82 12.67 -12.64 -0.82
N GLU A 83 12.72 -13.94 -0.50
CA GLU A 83 13.72 -14.82 -1.10
C GLU A 83 13.57 -14.71 -2.61
N ALA A 84 14.63 -14.26 -3.29
CA ALA A 84 14.64 -14.12 -4.73
C ALA A 84 14.59 -15.53 -5.35
N VAL A 85 13.39 -15.97 -5.66
CA VAL A 85 13.19 -17.19 -6.44
C VAL A 85 13.73 -16.92 -7.85
N VAL A 86 14.58 -17.80 -8.35
CA VAL A 86 15.08 -17.71 -9.72
C VAL A 86 13.90 -17.67 -10.68
N PHE A 87 13.83 -16.65 -11.52
CA PHE A 87 12.75 -16.47 -12.48
C PHE A 87 12.69 -17.64 -13.47
N ASN A 88 11.56 -18.30 -13.55
CA ASN A 88 11.30 -19.37 -14.52
C ASN A 88 10.34 -18.90 -15.61
N ALA A 89 10.87 -18.55 -16.78
CA ALA A 89 10.12 -18.04 -17.91
C ALA A 89 9.12 -19.06 -18.48
N ASP A 90 9.44 -20.36 -18.44
CA ASP A 90 8.58 -21.40 -18.97
C ASP A 90 7.37 -21.65 -18.04
N ALA A 91 7.58 -21.63 -16.73
CA ALA A 91 6.50 -21.72 -15.76
C ALA A 91 5.55 -20.50 -15.87
N ALA A 92 6.11 -19.29 -16.00
CA ALA A 92 5.33 -18.07 -16.22
C ALA A 92 4.52 -18.13 -17.52
N LYS A 93 5.13 -18.63 -18.61
CA LYS A 93 4.45 -18.79 -19.91
C LYS A 93 3.36 -19.85 -19.84
N ALA A 94 3.59 -20.96 -19.16
CA ALA A 94 2.61 -22.05 -19.01
C ALA A 94 1.35 -21.57 -18.27
N ALA A 95 1.52 -20.80 -17.19
CA ALA A 95 0.40 -20.29 -16.39
C ALA A 95 -0.35 -19.14 -17.07
N LEU A 96 0.39 -18.15 -17.62
CA LEU A 96 -0.20 -16.92 -18.13
C LEU A 96 -0.47 -16.93 -19.64
N GLY A 97 -0.07 -17.98 -20.35
CA GLY A 97 -0.30 -18.14 -21.79
C GLY A 97 0.49 -17.18 -22.68
N LYS A 98 1.36 -16.33 -22.12
CA LYS A 98 2.16 -15.33 -22.84
C LYS A 98 3.62 -15.35 -22.38
N LYS A 99 4.52 -14.97 -23.30
CA LYS A 99 5.95 -14.85 -22.95
C LYS A 99 6.16 -13.62 -22.08
N ILE A 100 6.73 -13.83 -20.90
CA ILE A 100 7.01 -12.78 -19.90
C ILE A 100 8.53 -12.66 -19.78
N LYS A 101 8.98 -11.41 -19.62
CA LYS A 101 10.37 -11.11 -19.25
C LYS A 101 10.44 -10.95 -17.74
N GLU A 102 11.61 -11.26 -17.19
CA GLU A 102 11.89 -11.01 -15.78
C GLU A 102 11.65 -9.53 -15.43
N ASN A 103 11.00 -9.30 -14.30
CA ASN A 103 10.66 -7.96 -13.79
C ASN A 103 9.80 -7.11 -14.74
N ASP A 104 9.07 -7.74 -15.65
CA ASP A 104 8.12 -7.02 -16.47
C ASP A 104 6.85 -6.69 -15.67
N LEU A 105 6.69 -5.43 -15.27
CA LEU A 105 5.55 -4.97 -14.49
C LEU A 105 4.20 -5.12 -15.22
N THR A 106 4.22 -5.30 -16.54
CA THR A 106 2.98 -5.51 -17.32
C THR A 106 2.32 -6.88 -17.07
N VAL A 107 2.93 -7.73 -16.27
CA VAL A 107 2.31 -8.96 -15.77
C VAL A 107 1.21 -8.67 -14.77
N VAL A 108 1.31 -7.55 -14.06
CA VAL A 108 0.32 -7.06 -13.10
C VAL A 108 -0.87 -6.49 -13.87
N GLU A 109 -2.05 -7.02 -13.60
CA GLU A 109 -3.26 -6.55 -14.26
C GLU A 109 -3.56 -5.09 -13.90
N GLY A 110 -3.87 -4.29 -14.92
CA GLY A 110 -4.05 -2.86 -14.78
C GLY A 110 -2.78 -2.03 -15.08
N ILE A 111 -1.60 -2.66 -15.21
CA ILE A 111 -0.36 -1.99 -15.57
C ILE A 111 -0.07 -2.17 -17.06
N GLY A 112 -0.33 -1.14 -17.84
CA GLY A 112 0.08 -1.07 -19.24
C GLY A 112 1.49 -0.52 -19.44
N PRO A 113 2.02 -0.52 -20.70
CA PRO A 113 3.37 -0.06 -20.99
C PRO A 113 3.67 1.36 -20.48
N LYS A 114 2.70 2.27 -20.56
CA LYS A 114 2.87 3.66 -20.11
C LYS A 114 2.91 3.80 -18.59
N ILE A 115 2.13 3.00 -17.88
CA ILE A 115 2.17 2.97 -16.41
C ILE A 115 3.49 2.34 -15.96
N LYS A 116 3.94 1.27 -16.64
CA LYS A 116 5.25 0.68 -16.39
C LYS A 116 6.38 1.71 -16.54
N GLU A 117 6.41 2.48 -17.64
CA GLU A 117 7.40 3.55 -17.85
C GLU A 117 7.35 4.57 -16.70
N LEU A 118 6.14 4.95 -16.26
CA LEU A 118 5.94 5.87 -15.15
C LEU A 118 6.51 5.32 -13.82
N PHE A 119 6.26 4.04 -13.51
CA PHE A 119 6.82 3.40 -12.33
C PHE A 119 8.35 3.31 -12.40
N HIS A 120 8.91 3.00 -13.57
CA HIS A 120 10.36 2.98 -13.79
C HIS A 120 10.98 4.35 -13.53
N SER A 121 10.35 5.45 -13.92
CA SER A 121 10.84 6.81 -13.64
C SER A 121 10.85 7.16 -12.14
N HIS A 122 10.13 6.40 -11.33
CA HIS A 122 10.10 6.50 -9.86
C HIS A 122 10.92 5.39 -9.17
N ASN A 123 11.88 4.78 -9.87
CA ASN A 123 12.76 3.72 -9.37
C ASN A 123 12.03 2.43 -8.92
N VAL A 124 10.83 2.19 -9.41
CA VAL A 124 10.10 0.94 -9.22
C VAL A 124 10.25 0.11 -10.49
N THR A 125 11.28 -0.73 -10.55
CA THR A 125 11.69 -1.42 -11.78
C THR A 125 11.47 -2.93 -11.74
N THR A 126 11.36 -3.50 -10.53
CA THR A 126 11.21 -4.93 -10.32
C THR A 126 9.84 -5.26 -9.70
N TRP A 127 9.46 -6.53 -9.79
CA TRP A 127 8.26 -7.01 -9.06
C TRP A 127 8.42 -6.87 -7.55
N ALA A 128 9.64 -7.06 -7.02
CA ALA A 128 9.94 -6.89 -5.61
C ALA A 128 9.78 -5.41 -5.17
N ASP A 129 10.25 -4.46 -5.99
CA ASP A 129 10.06 -3.03 -5.72
C ASP A 129 8.57 -2.69 -5.65
N LEU A 130 7.79 -3.16 -6.63
CA LEU A 130 6.35 -2.89 -6.67
C LEU A 130 5.61 -3.58 -5.52
N ALA A 131 6.01 -4.80 -5.14
CA ALA A 131 5.45 -5.52 -4.00
C ALA A 131 5.66 -4.81 -2.66
N ASN A 132 6.80 -4.10 -2.54
CA ASN A 132 7.14 -3.30 -1.36
C ASN A 132 6.52 -1.89 -1.38
N CYS A 133 5.88 -1.48 -2.48
CA CYS A 133 5.18 -0.21 -2.55
C CYS A 133 3.87 -0.27 -1.77
N THR A 134 3.57 0.79 -1.01
CA THR A 134 2.22 0.97 -0.45
C THR A 134 1.25 1.41 -1.56
N ILE A 135 -0.05 1.21 -1.32
CA ILE A 135 -1.09 1.63 -2.25
C ILE A 135 -1.04 3.16 -2.47
N GLU A 136 -0.79 3.90 -1.39
CA GLU A 136 -0.64 5.37 -1.42
C GLU A 136 0.53 5.78 -2.31
N LYS A 137 1.67 5.08 -2.20
CA LYS A 137 2.83 5.33 -3.05
C LYS A 137 2.53 5.05 -4.52
N CYS A 138 1.86 3.96 -4.82
CA CYS A 138 1.40 3.66 -6.17
C CYS A 138 0.48 4.76 -6.71
N GLN A 139 -0.42 5.31 -5.88
CA GLN A 139 -1.28 6.42 -6.27
C GLN A 139 -0.53 7.73 -6.50
N GLU A 140 0.49 8.03 -5.68
CA GLU A 140 1.36 9.19 -5.90
C GLU A 140 2.07 9.11 -7.26
N VAL A 141 2.62 7.92 -7.58
CA VAL A 141 3.24 7.67 -8.89
C VAL A 141 2.24 7.90 -10.02
N LEU A 142 1.02 7.38 -9.91
CA LEU A 142 -0.03 7.60 -10.92
C LEU A 142 -0.40 9.08 -11.07
N LYS A 143 -0.52 9.82 -9.96
CA LYS A 143 -0.80 11.26 -9.96
C LYS A 143 0.29 12.06 -10.67
N SER A 144 1.56 11.68 -10.52
CA SER A 144 2.67 12.35 -11.20
C SER A 144 2.59 12.25 -12.72
N GLY A 145 1.95 11.19 -13.24
CA GLY A 145 1.68 11.02 -14.66
C GLY A 145 0.50 11.84 -15.20
N GLY A 146 -0.27 12.49 -14.32
CA GLY A 146 -1.41 13.33 -14.65
C GLY A 146 -2.78 12.62 -14.58
N LYS A 147 -3.84 13.40 -14.75
CA LYS A 147 -5.24 13.00 -14.49
C LYS A 147 -5.69 11.72 -15.19
N ARG A 148 -5.14 11.43 -16.37
CA ARG A 148 -5.49 10.21 -17.13
C ARG A 148 -5.06 8.91 -16.40
N TYR A 149 -4.07 8.99 -15.51
CA TYR A 149 -3.58 7.83 -14.76
C TYR A 149 -4.23 7.72 -13.37
N GLU A 150 -4.78 8.80 -12.83
CA GLU A 150 -5.45 8.82 -11.53
C GLU A 150 -6.70 7.92 -11.45
N ILE A 151 -7.29 7.59 -12.61
CA ILE A 151 -8.46 6.71 -12.69
C ILE A 151 -8.13 5.26 -12.35
N HIS A 152 -6.84 4.87 -12.42
CA HIS A 152 -6.41 3.51 -12.10
C HIS A 152 -6.37 3.28 -10.59
N LYS A 153 -6.82 2.09 -10.18
CA LYS A 153 -6.90 1.69 -8.78
C LYS A 153 -5.80 0.68 -8.46
N PRO A 154 -4.68 1.10 -7.84
CA PRO A 154 -3.54 0.22 -7.61
C PRO A 154 -3.70 -0.71 -6.38
N GLY A 155 -4.90 -0.88 -5.85
CA GLY A 155 -5.16 -1.62 -4.61
C GLY A 155 -4.67 -3.07 -4.62
N THR A 156 -4.63 -3.71 -5.80
CA THR A 156 -4.20 -5.10 -5.96
C THR A 156 -2.77 -5.24 -6.47
N TRP A 157 -2.15 -4.16 -6.98
CA TRP A 157 -0.87 -4.22 -7.68
C TRP A 157 0.30 -4.74 -6.83
N PRO A 158 0.51 -4.26 -5.58
CA PRO A 158 1.59 -4.78 -4.75
C PRO A 158 1.46 -6.28 -4.49
N LYS A 159 0.23 -6.76 -4.28
CA LYS A 159 -0.01 -8.19 -4.02
C LYS A 159 0.19 -9.06 -5.27
N GLN A 160 -0.21 -8.59 -6.44
CA GLN A 160 0.07 -9.27 -7.71
C GLN A 160 1.57 -9.34 -7.99
N ALA A 161 2.29 -8.24 -7.74
CA ALA A 161 3.73 -8.16 -7.88
C ALA A 161 4.46 -9.09 -6.89
N GLU A 162 3.96 -9.24 -5.66
CA GLU A 162 4.48 -10.19 -4.69
C GLU A 162 4.38 -11.64 -5.20
N MET A 163 3.23 -12.03 -5.76
CA MET A 163 3.05 -13.36 -6.35
C MET A 163 4.00 -13.59 -7.54
N ALA A 164 4.17 -12.57 -8.40
CA ALA A 164 5.11 -12.65 -9.52
C ALA A 164 6.56 -12.79 -9.04
N ALA A 165 6.98 -12.03 -8.02
CA ALA A 165 8.32 -12.10 -7.43
C ALA A 165 8.61 -13.46 -6.77
N LYS A 166 7.59 -14.12 -6.23
CA LYS A 166 7.67 -15.48 -5.66
C LYS A 166 7.56 -16.59 -6.70
N GLY A 167 7.30 -16.27 -7.97
CA GLY A 167 7.07 -17.27 -9.02
C GLY A 167 5.76 -18.03 -8.89
N GLU A 168 4.80 -17.50 -8.16
CA GLU A 168 3.48 -18.13 -7.93
C GLU A 168 2.51 -17.86 -9.11
N TRP A 169 2.94 -18.22 -10.32
CA TRP A 169 2.26 -17.83 -11.57
C TRP A 169 0.84 -18.34 -11.69
N GLN A 170 0.57 -19.57 -11.25
CA GLN A 170 -0.78 -20.13 -11.30
C GLN A 170 -1.72 -19.38 -10.34
N LYS A 171 -1.28 -19.11 -9.12
CA LYS A 171 -2.07 -18.33 -8.16
C LYS A 171 -2.36 -16.92 -8.66
N LEU A 172 -1.35 -16.29 -9.28
CA LEU A 172 -1.50 -14.98 -9.89
C LEU A 172 -2.56 -15.01 -10.99
N LYS A 173 -2.51 -16.01 -11.86
CA LYS A 173 -3.49 -16.20 -12.93
C LYS A 173 -4.91 -16.39 -12.40
N ASP A 174 -5.06 -17.34 -11.46
CA ASP A 174 -6.35 -17.67 -10.85
C ASP A 174 -6.96 -16.43 -10.16
N TRP A 175 -6.12 -15.60 -9.55
CA TRP A 175 -6.57 -14.38 -8.91
C TRP A 175 -6.94 -13.30 -9.94
N GLN A 176 -6.13 -13.12 -10.98
CA GLN A 176 -6.44 -12.18 -12.07
C GLN A 176 -7.74 -12.54 -12.79
N ASP A 177 -8.04 -13.83 -12.94
CA ASP A 177 -9.31 -14.29 -13.54
C ASP A 177 -10.54 -13.96 -12.68
N GLN A 178 -10.33 -13.73 -11.37
CA GLN A 178 -11.37 -13.27 -10.43
C GLN A 178 -11.48 -11.75 -10.39
N LEU A 179 -10.44 -11.02 -10.80
CA LEU A 179 -10.43 -9.58 -10.90
C LEU A 179 -11.10 -9.17 -12.21
N ASP A 180 -12.31 -8.71 -12.15
CA ASP A 180 -13.10 -8.28 -13.31
C ASP A 180 -12.41 -7.09 -14.01
N GLY A 181 -11.39 -7.37 -14.84
CA GLY A 181 -10.58 -6.38 -15.55
C GLY A 181 -9.74 -5.47 -14.65
N GLY A 182 -9.16 -6.01 -13.57
CA GLY A 182 -8.25 -5.28 -12.67
C GLY A 182 -8.95 -4.37 -11.65
N LYS A 183 -10.20 -4.62 -11.36
CA LYS A 183 -10.99 -3.89 -10.36
C LYS A 183 -10.84 -4.47 -8.96
#